data_94e63e7f667e14fa585fb10ed289a7d9
#
_entry.id   94e63e7f667e14fa585fb10ed289a7d9
#
_cell.length_a   1.000
_cell.length_b   1.000
_cell.length_c   1.000
_cell.angle_alpha   90.00
_cell.angle_beta   90.00
_cell.angle_gamma   90.00
#
_symmetry.space_group_name_H-M   'P 1'
#
loop_
_entity.id
_entity.type
_entity.pdbx_description
1 polymer ?
#
loop_
_entity_poly.entity_id
_entity_poly.type
_entity_poly.pdbx_seq_one_letter_code
_entity_poly.pdbx_strand_id
1 'polypeptide(L)'
;MTTKKIQQESKNEAYERLKKGRVNNIHISFSEFTQYKNCPHKHLIQKHLSIDKDDQSIHLFFGNCIHESFEYALRDGMGVEDRIKKFKEDFYKQMVDNMKGLPGFSEVFDFLDQGENIIRVFDTDALMGQYEIVSVEEDLYENLSGRFFFKGFIDLVLRNKLTGRYLIVDWKTSGQEWKVDKKKENEIFMCQMRFYKFFWARKHSVDIDQIDCEYIVLNRLVNKKKPSKGFGVPQYVPIDSTLDEIEYSLRMLANAVKGIHLDNNFPKIKETNPELIWKENGCLFCKYKGNKHPMCNRNNKQYKHILLEHKF
;
A
#
# COMPACT_ATOMS: atom_id res chain seq x y z
N MET A 1 -9.15 -35.37 3.56
CA MET A 1 -9.88 -34.10 3.37
C MET A 1 -9.30 -33.43 2.14
N THR A 2 -10.08 -33.31 1.09
CA THR A 2 -9.66 -32.81 -0.22
C THR A 2 -9.47 -31.30 -0.12
N THR A 3 -8.22 -30.85 -0.16
CA THR A 3 -7.87 -29.43 -0.30
C THR A 3 -8.43 -28.91 -1.62
N LYS A 4 -9.51 -28.13 -1.57
CA LYS A 4 -9.96 -27.38 -2.74
C LYS A 4 -8.81 -26.46 -3.15
N LYS A 5 -8.19 -26.71 -4.33
CA LYS A 5 -7.32 -25.73 -4.98
C LYS A 5 -8.14 -24.46 -5.15
N ILE A 6 -7.76 -23.39 -4.46
CA ILE A 6 -8.31 -22.06 -4.67
C ILE A 6 -7.86 -21.67 -6.08
N GLN A 7 -8.78 -21.62 -7.03
CA GLN A 7 -8.49 -21.11 -8.37
C GLN A 7 -8.25 -19.61 -8.24
N GLN A 8 -7.05 -19.18 -8.56
CA GLN A 8 -6.65 -17.78 -8.54
C GLN A 8 -7.25 -17.08 -9.76
N GLU A 9 -8.04 -16.05 -9.51
CA GLU A 9 -8.59 -15.16 -10.53
C GLU A 9 -7.49 -14.26 -11.08
N SER A 10 -7.43 -14.01 -12.39
CA SER A 10 -6.44 -13.09 -12.95
C SER A 10 -6.75 -11.64 -12.56
N LYS A 11 -5.72 -10.74 -12.52
CA LYS A 11 -5.89 -9.30 -12.26
C LYS A 11 -6.99 -8.68 -13.14
N ASN A 12 -7.08 -9.08 -14.40
CA ASN A 12 -8.08 -8.55 -15.33
C ASN A 12 -9.49 -9.06 -15.02
N GLU A 13 -9.65 -10.33 -14.64
CA GLU A 13 -10.95 -10.89 -14.25
C GLU A 13 -11.45 -10.28 -12.94
N ALA A 14 -10.56 -10.15 -11.94
CA ALA A 14 -10.85 -9.45 -10.70
C ALA A 14 -11.26 -7.99 -10.96
N TYR A 15 -10.53 -7.29 -11.83
CA TYR A 15 -10.84 -5.92 -12.21
C TYR A 15 -12.19 -5.79 -12.93
N GLU A 16 -12.51 -6.65 -13.89
CA GLU A 16 -13.80 -6.65 -14.60
C GLU A 16 -14.96 -7.08 -13.71
N ARG A 17 -14.76 -8.04 -12.83
CA ARG A 17 -15.75 -8.42 -11.81
C ARG A 17 -16.07 -7.26 -10.88
N LEU A 18 -15.04 -6.58 -10.41
CA LEU A 18 -15.14 -5.39 -9.57
C LEU A 18 -15.83 -4.24 -10.31
N LYS A 19 -15.62 -4.11 -11.61
CA LYS A 19 -16.25 -3.10 -12.45
C LYS A 19 -17.74 -3.34 -12.68
N LYS A 20 -18.14 -4.60 -12.87
CA LYS A 20 -19.55 -4.99 -13.06
C LYS A 20 -20.42 -4.84 -11.80
N GLY A 21 -19.86 -5.05 -10.59
CA GLY A 21 -20.56 -4.92 -9.31
C GLY A 21 -20.70 -3.49 -8.78
N ARG A 22 -20.16 -2.49 -9.49
CA ARG A 22 -19.86 -1.15 -8.95
C ARG A 22 -20.90 -0.05 -9.15
N VAL A 23 -22.01 -0.31 -9.79
CA VAL A 23 -22.90 0.79 -10.21
C VAL A 23 -23.43 1.63 -9.03
N ASN A 24 -23.41 1.11 -7.79
CA ASN A 24 -23.85 1.85 -6.60
C ASN A 24 -22.96 1.66 -5.35
N ASN A 25 -21.79 0.99 -5.47
CA ASN A 25 -20.93 0.71 -4.33
C ASN A 25 -19.83 1.76 -4.20
N ILE A 26 -19.61 2.21 -2.97
CA ILE A 26 -18.53 3.13 -2.61
C ILE A 26 -17.43 2.31 -1.94
N HIS A 27 -16.19 2.49 -2.36
CA HIS A 27 -15.07 1.78 -1.74
C HIS A 27 -14.05 2.75 -1.15
N ILE A 28 -13.39 2.31 -0.10
CA ILE A 28 -12.23 2.95 0.48
C ILE A 28 -11.05 1.99 0.46
N SER A 29 -9.89 2.45 0.00
CA SER A 29 -8.63 1.69 0.07
C SER A 29 -7.81 2.10 1.28
N PHE A 30 -6.79 1.30 1.65
CA PHE A 30 -5.85 1.69 2.69
C PHE A 30 -5.14 3.01 2.36
N SER A 31 -4.72 3.21 1.12
CA SER A 31 -4.07 4.46 0.69
C SER A 31 -5.01 5.68 0.82
N GLU A 32 -6.28 5.52 0.49
CA GLU A 32 -7.28 6.58 0.68
C GLU A 32 -7.54 6.86 2.16
N PHE A 33 -7.72 5.81 2.97
CA PHE A 33 -7.82 5.92 4.41
C PHE A 33 -6.63 6.68 5.01
N THR A 34 -5.42 6.31 4.63
CA THR A 34 -4.18 6.96 5.11
C THR A 34 -4.12 8.43 4.69
N GLN A 35 -4.47 8.73 3.45
CA GLN A 35 -4.51 10.10 2.94
C GLN A 35 -5.51 10.96 3.74
N TYR A 36 -6.70 10.43 3.99
CA TYR A 36 -7.71 11.13 4.80
C TYR A 36 -7.27 11.31 6.25
N LYS A 37 -6.74 10.27 6.87
CA LYS A 37 -6.25 10.31 8.26
C LYS A 37 -5.08 11.28 8.45
N ASN A 38 -4.17 11.34 7.48
CA ASN A 38 -3.04 12.28 7.51
C ASN A 38 -3.49 13.73 7.33
N CYS A 39 -4.38 14.00 6.39
CA CYS A 39 -4.95 15.34 6.21
C CYS A 39 -6.27 15.28 5.43
N PRO A 40 -7.43 15.33 6.10
CA PRO A 40 -8.73 15.33 5.44
C PRO A 40 -8.87 16.42 4.37
N HIS A 41 -8.30 17.59 4.61
CA HIS A 41 -8.33 18.69 3.64
C HIS A 41 -7.48 18.43 2.38
N LYS A 42 -6.32 17.78 2.53
CA LYS A 42 -5.51 17.33 1.38
C LYS A 42 -6.31 16.30 0.56
N HIS A 43 -6.97 15.36 1.23
CA HIS A 43 -7.83 14.38 0.58
C HIS A 43 -8.95 15.05 -0.23
N LEU A 44 -9.63 16.07 0.33
CA LEU A 44 -10.63 16.86 -0.38
C LEU A 44 -10.06 17.46 -1.67
N ILE A 45 -8.92 18.15 -1.59
CA ILE A 45 -8.29 18.79 -2.74
C ILE A 45 -7.98 17.79 -3.85
N GLN A 46 -7.41 16.66 -3.50
CA GLN A 46 -6.90 15.70 -4.49
C GLN A 46 -7.98 14.79 -5.07
N LYS A 47 -8.91 14.33 -4.24
CA LYS A 47 -9.91 13.32 -4.63
C LYS A 47 -11.23 13.92 -5.10
N HIS A 48 -11.75 14.89 -4.37
CA HIS A 48 -13.08 15.43 -4.68
C HIS A 48 -13.03 16.63 -5.64
N LEU A 49 -11.98 17.44 -5.54
CA LEU A 49 -11.85 18.60 -6.42
C LEU A 49 -11.01 18.30 -7.66
N SER A 50 -10.37 17.15 -7.73
CA SER A 50 -9.48 16.71 -8.83
C SER A 50 -8.47 17.78 -9.28
N ILE A 51 -8.11 18.67 -8.35
CA ILE A 51 -7.35 19.90 -8.67
C ILE A 51 -5.87 19.57 -8.87
N ASP A 52 -5.42 18.41 -8.60
CA ASP A 52 -4.03 18.04 -8.79
C ASP A 52 -3.89 16.55 -8.47
N LYS A 53 -3.64 15.75 -9.46
CA LYS A 53 -3.22 14.38 -9.20
C LYS A 53 -1.82 14.43 -8.61
N ASP A 54 -1.54 13.62 -7.60
CA ASP A 54 -0.18 13.51 -7.09
C ASP A 54 0.76 13.23 -8.26
N ASP A 55 1.84 14.00 -8.37
CA ASP A 55 2.90 13.71 -9.31
C ASP A 55 3.41 12.31 -8.99
N GLN A 56 3.30 11.41 -9.94
CA GLN A 56 3.82 10.06 -9.78
C GLN A 56 5.34 10.17 -9.59
N SER A 57 5.85 9.55 -8.53
CA SER A 57 7.27 9.63 -8.20
C SER A 57 8.02 8.41 -8.73
N ILE A 58 9.30 8.60 -9.04
CA ILE A 58 10.21 7.50 -9.42
C ILE A 58 10.17 6.37 -8.37
N HIS A 59 9.99 6.71 -7.09
CA HIS A 59 9.88 5.73 -6.00
C HIS A 59 8.65 4.84 -6.12
N LEU A 60 7.53 5.39 -6.57
CA LEU A 60 6.28 4.64 -6.79
C LEU A 60 6.45 3.66 -7.95
N PHE A 61 6.98 4.13 -9.09
CA PHE A 61 7.25 3.26 -10.25
C PHE A 61 8.22 2.15 -9.90
N PHE A 62 9.29 2.50 -9.19
CA PHE A 62 10.26 1.51 -8.73
C PHE A 62 9.60 0.45 -7.84
N GLY A 63 8.82 0.86 -6.85
CA GLY A 63 8.10 -0.05 -5.97
C GLY A 63 7.21 -1.02 -6.75
N ASN A 64 6.40 -0.50 -7.66
CA ASN A 64 5.50 -1.31 -8.49
C ASN A 64 6.28 -2.35 -9.32
N CYS A 65 7.35 -1.95 -10.00
CA CYS A 65 8.15 -2.87 -10.83
C CYS A 65 8.87 -3.94 -10.00
N ILE A 66 9.28 -3.62 -8.78
CA ILE A 66 9.85 -4.61 -7.85
C ILE A 66 8.78 -5.61 -7.40
N HIS A 67 7.58 -5.16 -7.01
CA HIS A 67 6.46 -6.04 -6.66
C HIS A 67 6.13 -6.99 -7.82
N GLU A 68 5.95 -6.45 -9.04
CA GLU A 68 5.69 -7.26 -10.24
C GLU A 68 6.80 -8.29 -10.50
N SER A 69 8.07 -7.95 -10.26
CA SER A 69 9.18 -8.89 -10.39
C SER A 69 9.05 -10.09 -9.45
N PHE A 70 8.59 -9.89 -8.21
CA PHE A 70 8.33 -11.00 -7.29
C PHE A 70 7.06 -11.76 -7.62
N GLU A 71 6.03 -11.09 -8.14
CA GLU A 71 4.85 -11.78 -8.66
C GLU A 71 5.23 -12.77 -9.77
N TYR A 72 6.07 -12.37 -10.74
CA TYR A 72 6.54 -13.25 -11.80
C TYR A 72 7.34 -14.45 -11.27
N ALA A 73 8.15 -14.26 -10.22
CA ALA A 73 8.84 -15.38 -9.58
C ALA A 73 7.86 -16.38 -8.97
N LEU A 74 6.93 -15.87 -8.17
CA LEU A 74 6.06 -16.70 -7.33
C LEU A 74 4.89 -17.31 -8.10
N ARG A 75 4.40 -16.64 -9.13
CA ARG A 75 3.26 -17.10 -9.94
C ARG A 75 3.71 -17.94 -11.13
N ASP A 76 4.74 -17.46 -11.83
CA ASP A 76 5.12 -17.97 -13.15
C ASP A 76 6.45 -18.76 -13.11
N GLY A 77 7.13 -18.80 -11.96
CA GLY A 77 8.43 -19.44 -11.82
C GLY A 77 9.55 -18.78 -12.61
N MET A 78 9.41 -17.46 -12.91
CA MET A 78 10.39 -16.73 -13.71
C MET A 78 11.75 -16.66 -13.01
N GLY A 79 12.82 -17.04 -13.70
CA GLY A 79 14.18 -17.04 -13.20
C GLY A 79 14.72 -15.63 -12.92
N VAL A 80 15.77 -15.54 -12.11
CA VAL A 80 16.35 -14.27 -11.64
C VAL A 80 16.76 -13.36 -12.81
N GLU A 81 17.45 -13.86 -13.82
CA GLU A 81 17.94 -13.05 -14.94
C GLU A 81 16.78 -12.49 -15.79
N ASP A 82 15.75 -13.30 -16.04
CA ASP A 82 14.58 -12.86 -16.79
C ASP A 82 13.77 -11.81 -16.01
N ARG A 83 13.68 -11.96 -14.70
CA ARG A 83 13.06 -10.96 -13.80
C ARG A 83 13.80 -9.64 -13.83
N ILE A 84 15.14 -9.67 -13.80
CA ILE A 84 15.97 -8.46 -13.87
C ILE A 84 15.76 -7.74 -15.22
N LYS A 85 15.78 -8.50 -16.31
CA LYS A 85 15.53 -7.95 -17.63
C LYS A 85 14.15 -7.30 -17.69
N LYS A 86 13.11 -8.02 -17.27
CA LYS A 86 11.73 -7.54 -17.25
C LYS A 86 11.56 -6.30 -16.38
N PHE A 87 12.14 -6.30 -15.17
CA PHE A 87 12.14 -5.14 -14.27
C PHE A 87 12.73 -3.90 -14.96
N LYS A 88 13.89 -4.03 -15.63
CA LYS A 88 14.55 -2.91 -16.31
C LYS A 88 13.70 -2.35 -17.46
N GLU A 89 13.08 -3.24 -18.24
CA GLU A 89 12.19 -2.86 -19.33
C GLU A 89 10.94 -2.13 -18.82
N ASP A 90 10.27 -2.67 -17.83
CA ASP A 90 9.02 -2.12 -17.27
C ASP A 90 9.27 -0.79 -16.54
N PHE A 91 10.35 -0.72 -15.76
CA PHE A 91 10.72 0.51 -15.06
C PHE A 91 11.06 1.63 -16.05
N TYR A 92 11.88 1.35 -17.06
CA TYR A 92 12.22 2.32 -18.09
C TYR A 92 10.97 2.80 -18.85
N LYS A 93 10.09 1.89 -19.23
CA LYS A 93 8.83 2.21 -19.88
C LYS A 93 7.95 3.11 -19.02
N GLN A 94 7.77 2.79 -17.75
CA GLN A 94 7.00 3.64 -16.85
C GLN A 94 7.60 5.04 -16.70
N MET A 95 8.94 5.16 -16.69
CA MET A 95 9.62 6.45 -16.64
C MET A 95 9.33 7.28 -17.88
N VAL A 96 9.42 6.68 -19.08
CA VAL A 96 9.16 7.38 -20.35
C VAL A 96 7.69 7.81 -20.46
N ASP A 97 6.76 6.92 -20.10
CA ASP A 97 5.32 7.14 -20.32
C ASP A 97 4.70 8.15 -19.33
N ASN A 98 5.25 8.29 -18.13
CA ASN A 98 4.55 8.96 -17.04
C ASN A 98 5.29 10.16 -16.44
N MET A 99 6.57 10.33 -16.66
CA MET A 99 7.32 11.45 -16.07
C MET A 99 7.49 12.62 -17.03
N LYS A 100 6.80 13.72 -16.72
CA LYS A 100 7.09 15.03 -17.33
C LYS A 100 8.42 15.55 -16.79
N GLY A 101 9.47 15.46 -17.59
CA GLY A 101 10.83 15.76 -17.17
C GLY A 101 11.43 14.55 -16.45
N LEU A 102 12.13 13.72 -17.19
CA LEU A 102 12.88 12.60 -16.64
C LEU A 102 13.84 13.13 -15.56
N PRO A 103 13.93 12.47 -14.40
CA PRO A 103 15.03 12.69 -13.48
C PRO A 103 16.34 12.52 -14.24
N GLY A 104 17.42 13.11 -13.75
CA GLY A 104 18.70 13.00 -14.43
C GLY A 104 19.05 11.54 -14.72
N PHE A 105 19.67 11.27 -15.86
CA PHE A 105 20.03 9.90 -16.27
C PHE A 105 20.72 9.10 -15.15
N SER A 106 21.56 9.76 -14.34
CA SER A 106 22.24 9.12 -13.23
C SER A 106 21.27 8.57 -12.16
N GLU A 107 20.19 9.28 -11.86
CA GLU A 107 19.20 8.83 -10.88
C GLU A 107 18.44 7.58 -11.39
N VAL A 108 18.10 7.54 -12.68
CA VAL A 108 17.44 6.37 -13.27
C VAL A 108 18.34 5.14 -13.22
N PHE A 109 19.62 5.29 -13.54
CA PHE A 109 20.60 4.19 -13.47
C PHE A 109 20.78 3.70 -12.03
N ASP A 110 20.86 4.62 -11.06
CA ASP A 110 20.95 4.23 -9.64
C ASP A 110 19.75 3.37 -9.20
N PHE A 111 18.53 3.67 -9.68
CA PHE A 111 17.35 2.86 -9.40
C PHE A 111 17.38 1.52 -10.11
N LEU A 112 17.85 1.45 -11.35
CA LEU A 112 18.01 0.18 -12.08
C LEU A 112 18.98 -0.76 -11.36
N ASP A 113 20.13 -0.24 -10.91
CA ASP A 113 21.12 -1.02 -10.17
C ASP A 113 20.57 -1.50 -8.81
N GLN A 114 19.85 -0.62 -8.09
CA GLN A 114 19.22 -0.98 -6.83
C GLN A 114 18.17 -2.08 -7.00
N GLY A 115 17.35 -2.02 -8.05
CA GLY A 115 16.33 -3.03 -8.35
C GLY A 115 16.95 -4.38 -8.71
N GLU A 116 17.97 -4.39 -9.57
CA GLU A 116 18.72 -5.61 -9.87
C GLU A 116 19.27 -6.27 -8.61
N ASN A 117 19.89 -5.48 -7.73
CA ASN A 117 20.45 -5.99 -6.49
C ASN A 117 19.38 -6.59 -5.57
N ILE A 118 18.21 -5.94 -5.42
CA ILE A 118 17.08 -6.47 -4.64
C ILE A 118 16.63 -7.83 -5.21
N ILE A 119 16.47 -7.94 -6.53
CA ILE A 119 16.00 -9.16 -7.20
C ILE A 119 17.02 -10.29 -7.02
N ARG A 120 18.32 -10.00 -7.05
CA ARG A 120 19.38 -11.02 -6.86
C ARG A 120 19.50 -11.49 -5.42
N VAL A 121 19.28 -10.60 -4.45
CA VAL A 121 19.50 -10.92 -3.03
C VAL A 121 18.30 -11.61 -2.39
N PHE A 122 17.08 -11.32 -2.87
CA PHE A 122 15.89 -11.95 -2.30
C PHE A 122 15.70 -13.38 -2.83
N ASP A 123 15.92 -14.33 -1.92
CA ASP A 123 15.81 -15.77 -2.21
C ASP A 123 14.35 -16.25 -2.11
N THR A 124 13.68 -16.30 -3.26
CA THR A 124 12.32 -16.84 -3.34
C THR A 124 12.25 -18.34 -3.09
N ASP A 125 13.31 -19.11 -3.40
CA ASP A 125 13.33 -20.55 -3.23
C ASP A 125 13.44 -20.93 -1.75
N ALA A 126 14.22 -20.17 -0.97
CA ALA A 126 14.28 -20.35 0.48
C ALA A 126 12.89 -20.10 1.13
N LEU A 127 12.16 -19.10 0.66
CA LEU A 127 10.78 -18.84 1.10
C LEU A 127 9.89 -20.04 0.78
N MET A 128 9.96 -20.55 -0.45
CA MET A 128 9.17 -21.71 -0.92
C MET A 128 9.58 -23.00 -0.22
N GLY A 129 10.76 -23.10 0.31
CA GLY A 129 11.19 -24.23 1.15
C GLY A 129 10.32 -24.42 2.39
N GLN A 130 9.88 -23.34 3.01
CA GLN A 130 9.11 -23.32 4.27
C GLN A 130 7.59 -23.18 4.06
N TYR A 131 7.18 -22.53 2.97
CA TYR A 131 5.79 -22.13 2.75
C TYR A 131 5.23 -22.67 1.44
N GLU A 132 3.92 -22.82 1.42
CA GLU A 132 3.10 -22.99 0.21
C GLU A 132 2.49 -21.65 -0.15
N ILE A 133 2.46 -21.30 -1.45
CA ILE A 133 1.76 -20.12 -1.93
C ILE A 133 0.26 -20.38 -1.87
N VAL A 134 -0.47 -19.52 -1.18
CA VAL A 134 -1.95 -19.52 -1.18
C VAL A 134 -2.45 -18.57 -2.26
N SER A 135 -1.93 -17.34 -2.28
CA SER A 135 -2.28 -16.36 -3.30
C SER A 135 -1.15 -15.33 -3.48
N VAL A 136 -1.08 -14.74 -4.68
CA VAL A 136 -0.19 -13.63 -5.05
C VAL A 136 -1.06 -12.52 -5.62
N GLU A 137 -0.90 -11.28 -5.16
CA GLU A 137 -1.73 -10.11 -5.54
C GLU A 137 -3.24 -10.40 -5.36
N GLU A 138 -3.59 -10.86 -4.18
CA GLU A 138 -4.99 -11.19 -3.91
C GLU A 138 -5.82 -9.93 -3.69
N ASP A 139 -6.88 -9.77 -4.50
CA ASP A 139 -7.82 -8.68 -4.30
C ASP A 139 -8.71 -8.89 -3.07
N LEU A 140 -8.87 -7.83 -2.30
CA LEU A 140 -9.89 -7.70 -1.29
C LEU A 140 -10.92 -6.69 -1.74
N TYR A 141 -12.18 -7.11 -1.79
CA TYR A 141 -13.32 -6.22 -2.01
C TYR A 141 -14.45 -6.64 -1.08
N GLU A 142 -14.34 -6.18 0.17
CA GLU A 142 -15.07 -6.71 1.28
C GLU A 142 -16.09 -5.69 1.83
N ASN A 143 -17.33 -6.14 2.04
CA ASN A 143 -18.37 -5.27 2.54
C ASN A 143 -18.07 -4.78 3.96
N LEU A 144 -18.13 -3.46 4.16
CA LEU A 144 -18.03 -2.81 5.48
C LEU A 144 -19.41 -2.67 6.11
N SER A 145 -20.33 -2.02 5.40
CA SER A 145 -21.71 -1.81 5.81
C SER A 145 -22.51 -1.23 4.64
N GLY A 146 -23.67 -1.80 4.34
CA GLY A 146 -24.53 -1.34 3.26
C GLY A 146 -23.79 -1.30 1.92
N ARG A 147 -23.65 -0.10 1.35
CA ARG A 147 -22.98 0.11 0.05
C ARG A 147 -21.48 0.41 0.16
N PHE A 148 -20.91 0.39 1.36
CA PHE A 148 -19.49 0.72 1.59
C PHE A 148 -18.66 -0.54 1.61
N PHE A 149 -17.52 -0.51 0.91
CA PHE A 149 -16.61 -1.65 0.76
C PHE A 149 -15.17 -1.22 1.08
N PHE A 150 -14.42 -2.12 1.70
CA PHE A 150 -12.97 -2.02 1.76
C PHE A 150 -12.37 -2.62 0.50
N LYS A 151 -11.42 -1.90 -0.11
CA LYS A 151 -10.67 -2.38 -1.27
C LYS A 151 -9.18 -2.43 -0.92
N GLY A 152 -8.56 -3.58 -1.19
CA GLY A 152 -7.13 -3.77 -1.02
C GLY A 152 -6.59 -4.83 -1.99
N PHE A 153 -5.27 -4.92 -2.04
CA PHE A 153 -4.56 -6.01 -2.68
C PHE A 153 -3.51 -6.50 -1.68
N ILE A 154 -3.50 -7.80 -1.43
CA ILE A 154 -2.49 -8.44 -0.59
C ILE A 154 -1.41 -8.97 -1.51
N ASP A 155 -0.19 -8.50 -1.34
CA ASP A 155 0.92 -8.87 -2.21
C ASP A 155 1.15 -10.39 -2.22
N LEU A 156 1.12 -11.03 -1.04
CA LEU A 156 1.37 -12.47 -0.92
C LEU A 156 0.69 -13.06 0.31
N VAL A 157 0.04 -14.21 0.13
CA VAL A 157 -0.44 -15.05 1.24
C VAL A 157 0.21 -16.41 1.13
N LEU A 158 0.81 -16.83 2.23
CA LEU A 158 1.55 -18.06 2.38
C LEU A 158 0.90 -18.95 3.42
N ARG A 159 1.15 -20.27 3.34
CA ARG A 159 0.80 -21.24 4.37
C ARG A 159 2.05 -21.97 4.79
N ASN A 160 2.38 -21.96 6.07
CA ASN A 160 3.50 -22.66 6.61
C ASN A 160 3.29 -24.20 6.51
N LYS A 161 4.21 -24.90 5.88
CA LYS A 161 4.10 -26.35 5.61
C LYS A 161 4.08 -27.20 6.87
N LEU A 162 4.72 -26.74 7.96
CA LEU A 162 4.82 -27.49 9.21
C LEU A 162 3.65 -27.19 10.15
N THR A 163 3.33 -25.92 10.34
CA THR A 163 2.33 -25.48 11.33
C THR A 163 0.92 -25.36 10.73
N GLY A 164 0.82 -25.24 9.42
CA GLY A 164 -0.45 -24.97 8.73
C GLY A 164 -0.96 -23.54 8.88
N ARG A 165 -0.27 -22.68 9.63
CA ARG A 165 -0.65 -21.26 9.83
C ARG A 165 -0.47 -20.46 8.55
N TYR A 166 -1.28 -19.44 8.39
CA TYR A 166 -1.18 -18.50 7.27
C TYR A 166 -0.28 -17.33 7.61
N LEU A 167 0.42 -16.80 6.61
CA LEU A 167 1.21 -15.59 6.71
C LEU A 167 0.83 -14.62 5.59
N ILE A 168 0.31 -13.46 5.97
CA ILE A 168 0.05 -12.35 5.06
C ILE A 168 1.31 -11.49 5.00
N VAL A 169 1.83 -11.32 3.80
CA VAL A 169 3.03 -10.52 3.51
C VAL A 169 2.68 -9.32 2.66
N ASP A 170 3.27 -8.19 3.00
CA ASP A 170 3.23 -6.98 2.18
C ASP A 170 4.66 -6.47 1.96
N TRP A 171 5.03 -6.33 0.68
CA TRP A 171 6.35 -5.87 0.28
C TRP A 171 6.47 -4.36 0.44
N LYS A 172 7.61 -3.90 0.95
CA LYS A 172 7.90 -2.47 1.00
C LYS A 172 9.31 -2.20 0.49
N THR A 173 9.45 -1.31 -0.47
CA THR A 173 10.78 -0.81 -0.86
C THR A 173 11.16 0.38 -0.01
N SER A 174 12.38 0.42 0.49
CA SER A 174 12.86 1.50 1.35
C SER A 174 14.28 1.93 1.00
N GLY A 175 14.52 3.24 1.02
CA GLY A 175 15.89 3.81 0.93
C GLY A 175 16.70 3.68 2.22
N GLN A 176 16.11 3.22 3.31
CA GLN A 176 16.75 3.08 4.61
C GLN A 176 16.16 1.89 5.36
N GLU A 177 16.98 1.27 6.21
CA GLU A 177 16.51 0.29 7.17
C GLU A 177 15.42 0.89 8.08
N TRP A 178 14.34 0.17 8.29
CA TRP A 178 13.27 0.67 9.14
C TRP A 178 13.64 0.57 10.62
N LYS A 179 13.36 1.64 11.35
CA LYS A 179 13.35 1.62 12.80
C LYS A 179 12.02 1.01 13.25
N VAL A 180 12.01 -0.30 13.44
CA VAL A 180 10.80 -1.11 13.65
C VAL A 180 9.92 -0.58 14.77
N ASP A 181 10.50 -0.26 15.93
CA ASP A 181 9.74 0.26 17.08
C ASP A 181 8.99 1.55 16.72
N LYS A 182 9.69 2.49 16.05
CA LYS A 182 9.04 3.74 15.61
C LYS A 182 7.96 3.52 14.55
N LYS A 183 8.07 2.48 13.74
CA LYS A 183 7.03 2.12 12.77
C LYS A 183 5.82 1.53 13.47
N LYS A 184 6.03 0.67 14.46
CA LYS A 184 4.96 0.06 15.27
C LYS A 184 4.20 1.08 16.12
N GLU A 185 4.83 2.19 16.52
CA GLU A 185 4.15 3.32 17.17
C GLU A 185 3.16 4.06 16.26
N ASN A 186 3.25 3.88 14.94
CA ASN A 186 2.35 4.55 14.00
C ASN A 186 1.09 3.70 13.74
N GLU A 187 0.01 4.03 14.43
CA GLU A 187 -1.28 3.35 14.32
C GLU A 187 -1.81 3.28 12.88
N ILE A 188 -1.64 4.33 12.09
CA ILE A 188 -2.09 4.34 10.68
C ILE A 188 -1.32 3.29 9.87
N PHE A 189 -0.02 3.16 10.13
CA PHE A 189 0.83 2.16 9.50
C PHE A 189 0.39 0.73 9.87
N MET A 190 0.09 0.50 11.14
CA MET A 190 -0.38 -0.80 11.64
C MET A 190 -1.74 -1.20 11.05
N CYS A 191 -2.59 -0.22 10.73
CA CYS A 191 -3.92 -0.48 10.17
C CYS A 191 -3.89 -1.29 8.88
N GLN A 192 -2.86 -1.17 8.02
CA GLN A 192 -2.82 -1.91 6.75
C GLN A 192 -2.89 -3.42 6.99
N MET A 193 -1.99 -3.94 7.82
CA MET A 193 -1.92 -5.38 8.08
C MET A 193 -3.11 -5.87 8.91
N ARG A 194 -3.63 -5.04 9.82
CA ARG A 194 -4.85 -5.34 10.59
C ARG A 194 -6.08 -5.44 9.68
N PHE A 195 -6.21 -4.56 8.69
CA PHE A 195 -7.28 -4.65 7.69
C PHE A 195 -7.13 -5.90 6.83
N TYR A 196 -5.92 -6.18 6.32
CA TYR A 196 -5.67 -7.37 5.51
C TYR A 196 -5.97 -8.65 6.30
N LYS A 197 -5.48 -8.77 7.53
CA LYS A 197 -5.74 -9.90 8.42
C LYS A 197 -7.25 -10.11 8.62
N PHE A 198 -7.98 -9.07 8.99
CA PHE A 198 -9.42 -9.16 9.25
C PHE A 198 -10.24 -9.52 8.01
N PHE A 199 -10.02 -8.80 6.91
CA PHE A 199 -10.83 -9.00 5.71
C PHE A 199 -10.50 -10.31 5.00
N TRP A 200 -9.24 -10.73 5.02
CA TRP A 200 -8.82 -12.01 4.47
C TRP A 200 -9.38 -13.18 5.31
N ALA A 201 -9.30 -13.11 6.62
CA ALA A 201 -9.91 -14.09 7.54
C ALA A 201 -11.40 -14.29 7.24
N ARG A 202 -12.12 -13.17 7.10
CA ARG A 202 -13.57 -13.19 6.80
C ARG A 202 -13.86 -13.74 5.41
N LYS A 203 -13.12 -13.32 4.39
CA LYS A 203 -13.27 -13.76 2.99
C LYS A 203 -13.12 -15.28 2.86
N HIS A 204 -12.15 -15.85 3.56
CA HIS A 204 -11.79 -17.26 3.46
C HIS A 204 -12.37 -18.12 4.58
N SER A 205 -13.12 -17.55 5.51
CA SER A 205 -13.65 -18.24 6.69
C SER A 205 -12.56 -18.96 7.49
N VAL A 206 -11.41 -18.30 7.65
CA VAL A 206 -10.27 -18.76 8.44
C VAL A 206 -10.31 -18.08 9.80
N ASP A 207 -9.98 -18.83 10.86
CA ASP A 207 -9.83 -18.26 12.18
C ASP A 207 -8.71 -17.22 12.18
N ILE A 208 -8.98 -16.01 12.68
CA ILE A 208 -8.06 -14.89 12.68
C ILE A 208 -6.77 -15.20 13.48
N ASP A 209 -6.85 -16.07 14.48
CA ASP A 209 -5.71 -16.49 15.28
C ASP A 209 -4.76 -17.44 14.52
N GLN A 210 -5.19 -17.99 13.38
CA GLN A 210 -4.35 -18.80 12.49
C GLN A 210 -3.56 -17.98 11.48
N ILE A 211 -3.66 -16.65 11.54
CA ILE A 211 -3.07 -15.74 10.56
C ILE A 211 -2.00 -14.88 11.22
N ASP A 212 -0.80 -14.94 10.70
CA ASP A 212 0.31 -14.05 11.03
C ASP A 212 0.46 -12.99 9.94
N CYS A 213 1.07 -11.86 10.24
CA CYS A 213 1.27 -10.75 9.31
C CYS A 213 2.70 -10.26 9.38
N GLU A 214 3.29 -9.90 8.22
CA GLU A 214 4.67 -9.43 8.16
C GLU A 214 4.87 -8.43 7.02
N TYR A 215 5.59 -7.36 7.29
CA TYR A 215 6.20 -6.56 6.23
C TYR A 215 7.57 -7.13 5.89
N ILE A 216 7.84 -7.33 4.59
CA ILE A 216 9.18 -7.61 4.10
C ILE A 216 9.71 -6.36 3.43
N VAL A 217 10.66 -5.71 4.09
CA VAL A 217 11.25 -4.45 3.65
C VAL A 217 12.47 -4.71 2.80
N LEU A 218 12.36 -4.37 1.52
CA LEU A 218 13.42 -4.52 0.52
C LEU A 218 14.26 -3.25 0.51
N ASN A 219 15.44 -3.32 1.12
CA ASN A 219 16.31 -2.15 1.27
C ASN A 219 17.04 -1.86 -0.05
N ARG A 220 16.87 -0.62 -0.57
CA ARG A 220 17.47 -0.17 -1.82
C ARG A 220 18.93 0.24 -1.67
N LEU A 221 19.27 0.83 -0.51
CA LEU A 221 20.58 1.44 -0.32
C LEU A 221 21.54 0.52 0.40
N VAL A 222 22.74 0.46 -0.15
CA VAL A 222 23.91 -0.02 0.56
C VAL A 222 24.32 1.01 1.59
N ASN A 223 24.52 0.57 2.79
CA ASN A 223 25.22 1.42 3.74
C ASN A 223 26.70 1.50 3.34
N LYS A 224 27.06 2.51 2.54
CA LYS A 224 28.45 2.75 2.09
C LYS A 224 29.45 2.84 3.25
N LYS A 225 28.97 3.16 4.48
CA LYS A 225 29.80 3.23 5.70
C LYS A 225 29.93 1.89 6.42
N LYS A 226 29.09 0.89 6.09
CA LYS A 226 29.14 -0.47 6.65
C LYS A 226 28.82 -1.50 5.57
N PRO A 227 29.73 -1.71 4.60
CA PRO A 227 29.53 -2.66 3.50
C PRO A 227 29.29 -4.11 3.98
N SER A 228 29.75 -4.45 5.20
CA SER A 228 29.58 -5.78 5.81
C SER A 228 28.13 -6.15 6.15
N LYS A 229 27.20 -5.23 6.10
CA LYS A 229 25.76 -5.52 6.30
C LYS A 229 25.01 -5.93 5.03
N GLY A 230 25.71 -6.18 3.94
CA GLY A 230 25.12 -6.69 2.69
C GLY A 230 24.23 -5.68 1.96
N PHE A 231 24.26 -5.75 0.63
CA PHE A 231 23.32 -5.07 -0.24
C PHE A 231 21.94 -5.71 -0.10
N GLY A 232 20.90 -4.90 0.05
CA GLY A 232 19.53 -5.35 -0.17
C GLY A 232 19.03 -6.46 0.74
N VAL A 233 19.71 -6.74 1.86
CA VAL A 233 19.22 -7.75 2.81
C VAL A 233 17.81 -7.34 3.25
N PRO A 234 16.81 -8.18 3.00
CA PRO A 234 15.46 -7.89 3.40
C PRO A 234 15.34 -7.81 4.92
N GLN A 235 14.55 -6.87 5.40
CA GLN A 235 14.21 -6.77 6.81
C GLN A 235 12.81 -7.34 7.01
N TYR A 236 12.69 -8.35 7.85
CA TYR A 236 11.44 -8.98 8.22
C TYR A 236 10.85 -8.27 9.44
N VAL A 237 9.63 -7.79 9.33
CA VAL A 237 8.96 -7.00 10.37
C VAL A 237 7.63 -7.63 10.71
N PRO A 238 7.59 -8.56 11.68
CA PRO A 238 6.36 -9.20 12.10
C PRO A 238 5.42 -8.18 12.76
N ILE A 239 4.15 -8.29 12.44
CA ILE A 239 3.07 -7.43 12.92
C ILE A 239 2.10 -8.27 13.75
N ASP A 240 2.31 -8.24 15.04
CA ASP A 240 1.39 -8.80 16.00
C ASP A 240 0.26 -7.80 16.29
N SER A 241 -0.96 -8.30 16.40
CA SER A 241 -2.12 -7.46 16.72
C SER A 241 -3.14 -8.27 17.50
N THR A 242 -3.59 -7.70 18.61
CA THR A 242 -4.70 -8.22 19.40
C THR A 242 -6.04 -7.95 18.70
N LEU A 243 -7.08 -8.65 19.09
CA LEU A 243 -8.43 -8.41 18.56
C LEU A 243 -8.90 -6.98 18.83
N ASP A 244 -8.61 -6.44 20.03
CA ASP A 244 -8.97 -5.06 20.40
C ASP A 244 -8.30 -4.03 19.48
N GLU A 245 -7.05 -4.24 19.11
CA GLU A 245 -6.32 -3.37 18.18
C GLU A 245 -6.88 -3.46 16.75
N ILE A 246 -7.28 -4.64 16.32
CA ILE A 246 -7.95 -4.85 15.03
C ILE A 246 -9.29 -4.13 15.01
N GLU A 247 -10.10 -4.30 16.05
CA GLU A 247 -11.37 -3.59 16.19
C GLU A 247 -11.19 -2.06 16.24
N TYR A 248 -10.19 -1.58 16.98
CA TYR A 248 -9.87 -0.16 16.98
C TYR A 248 -9.57 0.36 15.59
N SER A 249 -8.77 -0.38 14.81
CA SER A 249 -8.44 -0.03 13.43
C SER A 249 -9.68 -0.03 12.51
N LEU A 250 -10.58 -1.00 12.67
CA LEU A 250 -11.85 -1.04 11.95
C LEU A 250 -12.78 0.14 12.30
N ARG A 251 -12.82 0.54 13.59
CA ARG A 251 -13.53 1.77 13.99
C ARG A 251 -12.92 3.02 13.35
N MET A 252 -11.59 3.09 13.25
CA MET A 252 -10.92 4.19 12.53
C MET A 252 -11.31 4.22 11.05
N LEU A 253 -11.39 3.06 10.40
CA LEU A 253 -11.82 2.91 9.00
C LEU A 253 -13.28 3.37 8.81
N ALA A 254 -14.19 2.90 9.68
CA ALA A 254 -15.59 3.28 9.66
C ALA A 254 -15.77 4.80 9.85
N ASN A 255 -15.02 5.42 10.76
CA ASN A 255 -15.03 6.86 10.98
C ASN A 255 -14.50 7.64 9.76
N ALA A 256 -13.49 7.11 9.06
CA ALA A 256 -13.00 7.72 7.82
C ALA A 256 -14.07 7.65 6.71
N VAL A 257 -14.70 6.49 6.52
CA VAL A 257 -15.81 6.33 5.57
C VAL A 257 -16.94 7.31 5.88
N LYS A 258 -17.34 7.40 7.14
CA LYS A 258 -18.36 8.33 7.59
C LYS A 258 -17.95 9.78 7.29
N GLY A 259 -16.75 10.17 7.67
CA GLY A 259 -16.25 11.53 7.46
C GLY A 259 -16.17 11.92 5.99
N ILE A 260 -15.74 11.00 5.13
CA ILE A 260 -15.60 11.26 3.68
C ILE A 260 -16.96 11.30 2.98
N HIS A 261 -17.82 10.29 3.20
CA HIS A 261 -18.96 10.02 2.33
C HIS A 261 -20.33 10.39 2.92
N LEU A 262 -20.40 10.56 4.24
CA LEU A 262 -21.66 10.91 4.90
C LEU A 262 -21.64 12.34 5.46
N ASP A 263 -20.60 12.68 6.20
CA ASP A 263 -20.53 13.98 6.89
C ASP A 263 -19.85 15.05 6.04
N ASN A 264 -19.18 14.68 4.94
CA ASN A 264 -18.35 15.59 4.13
C ASN A 264 -17.41 16.46 4.99
N ASN A 265 -16.71 15.79 5.93
CA ASN A 265 -15.91 16.44 6.95
C ASN A 265 -14.43 16.44 6.57
N PHE A 266 -13.91 17.58 6.13
CA PHE A 266 -12.55 17.74 5.64
C PHE A 266 -11.78 18.86 6.37
N PRO A 267 -11.58 18.75 7.70
CA PRO A 267 -10.86 19.77 8.45
C PRO A 267 -9.40 19.83 8.02
N LYS A 268 -8.79 21.00 8.20
CA LYS A 268 -7.34 21.16 8.04
C LYS A 268 -6.63 20.50 9.21
N ILE A 269 -5.49 19.85 8.94
CA ILE A 269 -4.73 19.16 9.98
C ILE A 269 -4.28 20.09 11.12
N LYS A 270 -3.98 21.34 10.82
CA LYS A 270 -3.64 22.36 11.84
C LYS A 270 -4.76 22.62 12.84
N GLU A 271 -5.99 22.30 12.48
CA GLU A 271 -7.19 22.49 13.30
C GLU A 271 -7.48 21.24 14.13
N THR A 272 -7.08 20.06 13.66
CA THR A 272 -7.40 18.77 14.28
C THR A 272 -6.21 18.12 14.97
N ASN A 273 -5.00 18.30 14.42
CA ASN A 273 -3.78 17.73 14.96
C ASN A 273 -2.56 18.63 14.65
N PRO A 274 -2.36 19.72 15.41
CA PRO A 274 -1.29 20.70 15.16
C PRO A 274 0.11 20.10 15.15
N GLU A 275 0.34 19.01 15.86
CA GLU A 275 1.64 18.33 15.97
C GLU A 275 2.10 17.74 14.63
N LEU A 276 1.17 17.41 13.75
CA LEU A 276 1.49 16.88 12.42
C LEU A 276 1.91 17.96 11.41
N ILE A 277 1.80 19.24 11.75
CA ILE A 277 2.21 20.34 10.86
C ILE A 277 3.69 20.23 10.49
N TRP A 278 4.52 19.77 11.41
CA TRP A 278 5.97 19.65 11.27
C TRP A 278 6.42 18.24 10.87
N LYS A 279 5.50 17.28 10.68
CA LYS A 279 5.84 15.92 10.26
C LYS A 279 5.73 15.77 8.75
N GLU A 280 6.49 14.83 8.20
CA GLU A 280 6.50 14.51 6.75
C GLU A 280 5.12 14.14 6.23
N ASN A 281 4.35 13.39 7.02
CA ASN A 281 2.98 12.97 6.68
C ASN A 281 1.94 14.09 6.80
N GLY A 282 2.30 15.23 7.41
CA GLY A 282 1.44 16.39 7.57
C GLY A 282 1.75 17.50 6.56
N CYS A 283 2.07 18.70 7.08
CA CYS A 283 2.28 19.88 6.26
C CYS A 283 3.73 20.12 5.85
N LEU A 284 4.71 19.39 6.39
CA LEU A 284 6.14 19.73 6.19
C LEU A 284 6.50 19.75 4.70
N PHE A 285 6.14 18.69 3.96
CA PHE A 285 6.35 18.56 2.51
C PHE A 285 5.08 18.68 1.68
N CYS A 286 4.00 19.17 2.27
CA CYS A 286 2.74 19.30 1.56
C CYS A 286 2.82 20.36 0.47
N LYS A 287 2.55 19.99 -0.78
CA LYS A 287 2.55 20.90 -1.93
C LYS A 287 1.51 22.01 -1.84
N TYR A 288 0.49 21.84 -1.00
CA TYR A 288 -0.58 22.82 -0.76
C TYR A 288 -0.30 23.73 0.43
N LYS A 289 0.80 23.55 1.15
CA LYS A 289 1.13 24.31 2.37
C LYS A 289 1.28 25.80 2.09
N GLY A 290 0.64 26.63 2.93
CA GLY A 290 0.78 28.09 2.92
C GLY A 290 0.29 28.72 1.64
N ASN A 291 1.03 29.71 1.12
CA ASN A 291 0.67 30.43 -0.09
C ASN A 291 0.94 29.66 -1.40
N LYS A 292 1.48 28.45 -1.32
CA LYS A 292 1.79 27.64 -2.50
C LYS A 292 0.51 27.20 -3.24
N HIS A 293 -0.60 27.05 -2.52
CA HIS A 293 -1.89 26.73 -3.13
C HIS A 293 -3.03 27.47 -2.43
N PRO A 294 -3.83 28.27 -3.17
CA PRO A 294 -4.91 29.07 -2.59
C PRO A 294 -5.91 28.25 -1.79
N MET A 295 -6.11 26.98 -2.19
CA MET A 295 -7.08 26.07 -1.59
C MET A 295 -6.77 25.75 -0.13
N CYS A 296 -5.49 25.61 0.26
CA CYS A 296 -5.15 25.34 1.65
C CYS A 296 -5.40 26.53 2.59
N ASN A 297 -5.48 27.74 2.05
CA ASN A 297 -5.73 28.96 2.82
C ASN A 297 -7.23 29.32 2.95
N ARG A 298 -8.09 28.73 2.12
CA ARG A 298 -9.53 29.01 2.15
C ARG A 298 -10.23 28.28 3.30
N ASN A 299 -11.27 28.89 3.87
CA ASN A 299 -12.09 28.24 4.91
C ASN A 299 -13.02 27.19 4.29
N ASN A 300 -13.27 26.08 4.99
CA ASN A 300 -14.17 25.01 4.53
C ASN A 300 -15.58 25.50 4.11
N LYS A 301 -16.04 26.64 4.65
CA LYS A 301 -17.30 27.27 4.25
C LYS A 301 -17.36 27.65 2.78
N GLN A 302 -16.21 27.94 2.16
CA GLN A 302 -16.12 28.36 0.75
C GLN A 302 -16.26 27.19 -0.24
N TYR A 303 -16.19 25.93 0.26
CA TYR A 303 -16.37 24.72 -0.57
C TYR A 303 -17.74 24.09 -0.44
N LYS A 304 -18.60 24.58 0.46
CA LYS A 304 -19.94 24.01 0.62
C LYS A 304 -20.74 23.97 -0.68
N HIS A 305 -20.60 24.98 -1.52
CA HIS A 305 -21.27 25.01 -2.83
C HIS A 305 -20.73 23.96 -3.79
N ILE A 306 -19.39 23.72 -3.82
CA ILE A 306 -18.76 22.72 -4.66
C ILE A 306 -19.15 21.30 -4.21
N LEU A 307 -19.19 21.06 -2.90
CA LEU A 307 -19.63 19.78 -2.33
C LEU A 307 -21.12 19.51 -2.53
N LEU A 308 -21.94 20.56 -2.69
CA LEU A 308 -23.37 20.43 -2.97
C LEU A 308 -23.66 20.16 -4.45
N GLU A 309 -22.80 20.63 -5.36
CA GLU A 309 -22.93 20.40 -6.82
C GLU A 309 -22.48 18.95 -7.18
N HIS A 310 -21.61 18.34 -6.40
CA HIS A 310 -21.20 16.94 -6.54
C HIS A 310 -21.96 16.02 -5.56
N LYS A 311 -23.30 16.12 -5.56
CA LYS A 311 -24.14 15.13 -4.87
C LYS A 311 -24.01 13.78 -5.57
N PHE A 312 -23.32 12.86 -4.91
CA PHE A 312 -23.27 11.45 -5.25
C PHE A 312 -24.52 10.71 -4.79
#